data_2ad6072aea5deeadb26c5874bd1b280d
#
_entry.id   2ad6072aea5deeadb26c5874bd1b280d
#
_cell.length_a   1.000
_cell.length_b   1.000
_cell.length_c   1.000
_cell.angle_alpha   90.00
_cell.angle_beta   90.00
_cell.angle_gamma   90.00
#
_symmetry.space_group_name_H-M   'P 1'
#
loop_
_entity.id
_entity.type
_entity.pdbx_description
1 polymer ?
#
loop_
_entity_poly.entity_id
_entity_poly.type
_entity_poly.pdbx_seq_one_letter_code
_entity_poly.pdbx_strand_id
1 'polypeptide(L)'
;LSLAANGTDSFLVDPLARAARGAVAAGIVVVASASNAGKSDSGAEVYGAISSPGIEPSVITVGAANPKYTAIRSDDVVTQFSSRGPTRSGLRLPNGKRWVDNVLKPDLVAPGNRVLGAVANKKNMAAPNGNVLATLYPSLMEGAQAQGAAQVVNEELMELSGTSVAAPAVAGAAAVLLQANPGLTPPLVKAILQYTAQPLPDANLLQQGAGQLNVEGAVRLAKSLRTDIAGALAAGTLKPGDDLLAAGQSLPVASSTLNGQTFDWSRIAFAGGSHLVSGNALFTDFQWIYDPGLTWVRRIALRNT
;
A
#
# COMPACT_ATOMS: atom_id res chain seq x y z
N LEU A 1 -4.08 4.17 7.32
CA LEU A 1 -4.79 5.46 7.19
C LEU A 1 -5.81 5.39 6.05
N SER A 2 -7.11 5.21 6.39
CA SER A 2 -8.21 5.23 5.41
C SER A 2 -8.77 6.65 5.26
N LEU A 3 -7.89 7.62 5.06
CA LEU A 3 -8.22 9.03 4.89
C LEU A 3 -7.44 9.63 3.72
N ALA A 4 -7.97 10.70 3.15
CA ALA A 4 -7.33 11.43 2.06
C ALA A 4 -7.62 12.93 2.24
N ALA A 5 -6.60 13.76 2.11
CA ALA A 5 -6.73 15.21 2.03
C ALA A 5 -6.40 15.67 0.61
N ASN A 6 -7.31 16.44 0.02
CA ASN A 6 -7.10 17.04 -1.28
C ASN A 6 -6.21 18.27 -1.11
N GLY A 7 -4.92 18.10 -1.32
CA GLY A 7 -3.94 19.17 -1.31
C GLY A 7 -3.11 19.17 -2.60
N THR A 8 -2.56 20.33 -2.94
CA THR A 8 -1.64 20.49 -4.07
C THR A 8 -0.19 20.64 -3.63
N ASP A 9 0.03 20.67 -2.31
CA ASP A 9 1.35 20.86 -1.71
C ASP A 9 2.22 19.63 -1.87
N SER A 10 3.51 19.87 -2.08
CA SER A 10 4.52 18.82 -2.14
C SER A 10 4.54 18.01 -0.84
N PHE A 11 4.81 16.70 -0.95
CA PHE A 11 5.07 15.85 0.23
C PHE A 11 6.16 16.42 1.16
N LEU A 12 7.01 17.32 0.67
CA LEU A 12 8.04 17.99 1.46
C LEU A 12 7.46 18.95 2.51
N VAL A 13 6.33 19.57 2.22
CA VAL A 13 5.71 20.61 3.07
C VAL A 13 4.31 20.25 3.56
N ASP A 14 3.65 19.29 2.93
CA ASP A 14 2.32 18.81 3.34
C ASP A 14 2.35 18.27 4.77
N PRO A 15 1.49 18.77 5.70
CA PRO A 15 1.55 18.39 7.10
C PRO A 15 1.28 16.90 7.36
N LEU A 16 0.33 16.28 6.63
CA LEU A 16 0.01 14.85 6.79
C LEU A 16 1.13 13.97 6.25
N ALA A 17 1.70 14.32 5.11
CA ALA A 17 2.84 13.60 4.53
C ALA A 17 4.05 13.68 5.48
N ARG A 18 4.33 14.85 6.06
CA ARG A 18 5.42 15.02 7.04
C ARG A 18 5.19 14.21 8.32
N ALA A 19 3.98 14.22 8.86
CA ALA A 19 3.63 13.41 10.03
C ALA A 19 3.78 11.90 9.74
N ALA A 20 3.32 11.45 8.58
CA ALA A 20 3.47 10.06 8.15
C ALA A 20 4.95 9.66 7.98
N ARG A 21 5.77 10.55 7.39
CA ARG A 21 7.23 10.36 7.30
C ARG A 21 7.88 10.22 8.66
N GLY A 22 7.51 11.09 9.63
CA GLY A 22 8.01 11.01 11.00
C GLY A 22 7.65 9.68 11.67
N ALA A 23 6.45 9.15 11.42
CA ALA A 23 6.06 7.83 11.92
C ALA A 23 6.91 6.71 11.28
N VAL A 24 7.18 6.78 9.97
CA VAL A 24 8.06 5.80 9.30
C VAL A 24 9.49 5.88 9.87
N ALA A 25 10.01 7.07 10.08
CA ALA A 25 11.33 7.28 10.69
C ALA A 25 11.41 6.68 12.11
N ALA A 26 10.30 6.69 12.84
CA ALA A 26 10.17 6.05 14.17
C ALA A 26 9.98 4.52 14.11
N GLY A 27 10.07 3.90 12.93
CA GLY A 27 9.95 2.44 12.76
C GLY A 27 8.52 1.95 12.56
N ILE A 28 7.54 2.83 12.35
CA ILE A 28 6.13 2.46 12.15
C ILE A 28 5.86 2.27 10.66
N VAL A 29 5.31 1.11 10.28
CA VAL A 29 4.81 0.90 8.91
C VAL A 29 3.54 1.72 8.72
N VAL A 30 3.57 2.68 7.80
CA VAL A 30 2.42 3.54 7.48
C VAL A 30 1.84 3.13 6.13
N VAL A 31 0.55 2.76 6.15
CA VAL A 31 -0.24 2.41 4.96
C VAL A 31 -1.31 3.47 4.76
N ALA A 32 -1.47 3.98 3.55
CA ALA A 32 -2.48 4.98 3.23
C ALA A 32 -3.26 4.63 1.96
N SER A 33 -4.52 5.02 1.90
CA SER A 33 -5.34 4.91 0.70
C SER A 33 -4.86 5.86 -0.40
N ALA A 34 -4.98 5.44 -1.67
CA ALA A 34 -4.59 6.25 -2.83
C ALA A 34 -5.60 7.38 -3.15
N SER A 35 -6.80 7.34 -2.57
CA SER A 35 -7.99 8.11 -2.93
C SER A 35 -8.82 7.46 -4.05
N ASN A 36 -10.05 7.98 -4.26
CA ASN A 36 -11.05 7.41 -5.16
C ASN A 36 -11.40 8.34 -6.34
N ALA A 37 -10.41 9.07 -6.85
CA ALA A 37 -10.57 10.02 -7.95
C ALA A 37 -9.96 9.53 -9.28
N GLY A 38 -10.06 8.21 -9.57
CA GLY A 38 -9.55 7.59 -10.78
C GLY A 38 -10.34 7.88 -12.05
N LYS A 39 -11.56 8.46 -11.91
CA LYS A 39 -12.40 8.93 -13.01
C LYS A 39 -12.94 10.33 -12.75
N SER A 40 -13.14 11.08 -13.82
CA SER A 40 -13.87 12.34 -13.81
C SER A 40 -15.40 12.09 -13.84
N ASP A 41 -16.18 13.14 -13.64
CA ASP A 41 -17.65 13.11 -13.76
C ASP A 41 -18.11 12.68 -15.16
N SER A 42 -17.32 12.94 -16.20
CA SER A 42 -17.57 12.48 -17.55
C SER A 42 -17.19 11.01 -17.81
N GLY A 43 -16.65 10.31 -16.80
CA GLY A 43 -16.20 8.92 -16.91
C GLY A 43 -14.81 8.74 -17.52
N ALA A 44 -14.11 9.82 -17.87
CA ALA A 44 -12.74 9.74 -18.40
C ALA A 44 -11.75 9.36 -17.29
N GLU A 45 -10.69 8.63 -17.67
CA GLU A 45 -9.63 8.27 -16.75
C GLU A 45 -8.85 9.50 -16.26
N VAL A 46 -8.61 9.57 -14.95
CA VAL A 46 -7.86 10.65 -14.30
C VAL A 46 -6.54 10.10 -13.74
N TYR A 47 -5.44 10.70 -14.16
CA TYR A 47 -4.10 10.45 -13.64
C TYR A 47 -3.64 11.63 -12.78
N GLY A 48 -2.77 11.36 -11.80
CA GLY A 48 -2.25 12.39 -10.94
C GLY A 48 -3.13 12.73 -9.74
N ALA A 49 -4.08 11.86 -9.40
CA ALA A 49 -5.09 12.10 -8.37
C ALA A 49 -4.78 11.40 -7.02
N ILE A 50 -3.52 11.05 -6.78
CA ILE A 50 -3.10 10.52 -5.46
C ILE A 50 -3.18 11.65 -4.43
N SER A 51 -3.88 11.40 -3.32
CA SER A 51 -4.08 12.39 -2.24
C SER A 51 -3.10 12.20 -1.09
N SER A 52 -2.91 13.25 -0.27
CA SER A 52 -2.15 13.18 0.97
C SER A 52 -2.88 12.29 2.01
N PRO A 53 -2.15 11.48 2.81
CA PRO A 53 -0.70 11.31 2.89
C PRO A 53 -0.10 10.31 1.89
N GLY A 54 -0.90 9.74 0.98
CA GLY A 54 -0.46 8.77 -0.04
C GLY A 54 0.60 9.33 -1.01
N ILE A 55 0.78 10.64 -1.09
CA ILE A 55 1.84 11.29 -1.88
C ILE A 55 3.24 11.10 -1.28
N GLU A 56 3.35 10.71 0.00
CA GLU A 56 4.64 10.55 0.69
C GLU A 56 5.39 9.32 0.16
N PRO A 57 6.66 9.46 -0.28
CA PRO A 57 7.44 8.35 -0.82
C PRO A 57 7.64 7.18 0.14
N SER A 58 7.79 7.43 1.44
CA SER A 58 8.03 6.40 2.46
C SER A 58 6.77 5.63 2.88
N VAL A 59 5.58 6.18 2.63
CA VAL A 59 4.28 5.55 2.92
C VAL A 59 3.96 4.47 1.89
N ILE A 60 3.31 3.39 2.31
CA ILE A 60 2.73 2.38 1.42
C ILE A 60 1.36 2.86 0.97
N THR A 61 1.26 3.30 -0.28
CA THR A 61 0.02 3.84 -0.85
C THR A 61 -0.72 2.76 -1.62
N VAL A 62 -1.97 2.53 -1.26
CA VAL A 62 -2.76 1.40 -1.74
C VAL A 62 -3.89 1.84 -2.63
N GLY A 63 -3.89 1.35 -3.87
CA GLY A 63 -5.03 1.41 -4.78
C GLY A 63 -5.99 0.24 -4.55
N ALA A 64 -7.13 0.26 -5.24
CA ALA A 64 -8.17 -0.75 -5.10
C ALA A 64 -8.27 -1.66 -6.32
N ALA A 65 -8.29 -2.98 -6.08
CA ALA A 65 -8.62 -4.00 -7.06
C ALA A 65 -10.04 -4.55 -6.84
N ASN A 66 -10.62 -5.05 -7.92
CA ASN A 66 -11.89 -5.78 -7.93
C ASN A 66 -11.62 -7.27 -8.24
N PRO A 67 -11.73 -8.16 -7.25
CA PRO A 67 -11.56 -9.61 -7.44
C PRO A 67 -12.77 -10.30 -8.07
N LYS A 68 -13.77 -9.57 -8.52
CA LYS A 68 -14.99 -10.04 -9.20
C LYS A 68 -15.75 -11.19 -8.51
N TYR A 69 -15.50 -11.40 -7.22
CA TYR A 69 -16.03 -12.53 -6.42
C TYR A 69 -15.70 -13.91 -6.96
N THR A 70 -14.61 -14.02 -7.70
CA THR A 70 -14.11 -15.30 -8.18
C THR A 70 -12.88 -15.72 -7.38
N ALA A 71 -12.54 -17.01 -7.42
CA ALA A 71 -11.24 -17.49 -6.97
C ALA A 71 -10.17 -17.35 -8.05
N ILE A 72 -10.53 -16.83 -9.23
CA ILE A 72 -9.66 -16.68 -10.41
C ILE A 72 -8.94 -15.35 -10.31
N ARG A 73 -7.63 -15.39 -10.12
CA ARG A 73 -6.83 -14.16 -9.98
C ARG A 73 -6.47 -13.48 -11.31
N SER A 74 -6.61 -14.20 -12.42
CA SER A 74 -6.32 -13.66 -13.77
C SER A 74 -7.42 -12.76 -14.31
N ASP A 75 -8.62 -12.76 -13.69
CA ASP A 75 -9.72 -11.87 -14.05
C ASP A 75 -9.81 -10.62 -13.16
N ASP A 76 -8.97 -10.52 -12.13
CA ASP A 76 -8.89 -9.37 -11.25
C ASP A 76 -8.51 -8.10 -12.04
N VAL A 77 -9.10 -6.97 -11.70
CA VAL A 77 -8.85 -5.69 -12.37
C VAL A 77 -8.68 -4.56 -11.37
N VAL A 78 -7.95 -3.52 -11.76
CA VAL A 78 -7.93 -2.28 -10.97
C VAL A 78 -9.29 -1.59 -11.08
N THR A 79 -9.86 -1.17 -9.95
CA THR A 79 -11.17 -0.49 -9.95
C THR A 79 -11.08 0.85 -10.67
N GLN A 80 -12.21 1.23 -11.28
CA GLN A 80 -12.29 2.48 -12.03
C GLN A 80 -12.09 3.72 -11.16
N PHE A 81 -12.55 3.68 -9.91
CA PHE A 81 -12.43 4.79 -8.98
C PHE A 81 -11.04 4.93 -8.36
N SER A 82 -10.21 3.87 -8.35
CA SER A 82 -8.88 3.92 -7.73
C SER A 82 -8.03 5.04 -8.32
N SER A 83 -7.55 5.96 -7.48
CA SER A 83 -6.66 7.04 -7.95
C SER A 83 -5.38 6.49 -8.54
N ARG A 84 -4.90 7.17 -9.57
CA ARG A 84 -3.74 6.80 -10.39
C ARG A 84 -2.64 7.84 -10.27
N GLY A 85 -1.41 7.37 -10.33
CA GLY A 85 -0.23 8.22 -10.33
C GLY A 85 0.05 8.91 -11.67
N PRO A 86 1.25 9.52 -11.81
CA PRO A 86 2.15 9.86 -10.72
C PRO A 86 1.56 10.99 -9.85
N THR A 87 2.15 11.27 -8.67
CA THR A 87 1.68 12.40 -7.86
C THR A 87 1.86 13.72 -8.61
N ARG A 88 0.88 14.62 -8.44
CA ARG A 88 0.89 15.97 -9.06
C ARG A 88 0.99 17.09 -8.03
N SER A 89 1.15 16.75 -6.76
CA SER A 89 1.55 17.68 -5.72
C SER A 89 2.87 18.36 -6.06
N GLY A 90 3.12 19.53 -5.52
CA GLY A 90 4.33 20.26 -5.89
C GLY A 90 4.63 21.46 -5.00
N LEU A 91 5.83 21.98 -5.17
CA LEU A 91 6.36 23.14 -4.46
C LEU A 91 6.49 24.33 -5.40
N ARG A 92 6.03 25.50 -4.97
CA ARG A 92 6.29 26.75 -5.70
C ARG A 92 7.69 27.26 -5.32
N LEU A 93 8.56 27.34 -6.29
CA LEU A 93 9.93 27.83 -6.10
C LEU A 93 9.97 29.37 -6.02
N PRO A 94 11.02 29.98 -5.43
CA PRO A 94 11.18 31.43 -5.34
C PRO A 94 11.13 32.17 -6.69
N ASN A 95 11.54 31.50 -7.78
CA ASN A 95 11.48 32.04 -9.14
C ASN A 95 10.09 31.93 -9.79
N GLY A 96 9.03 31.58 -9.02
CA GLY A 96 7.67 31.43 -9.50
C GLY A 96 7.37 30.09 -10.21
N LYS A 97 8.37 29.31 -10.56
CA LYS A 97 8.17 27.98 -11.19
C LYS A 97 7.63 26.99 -10.18
N ARG A 98 6.80 26.05 -10.66
CA ARG A 98 6.30 24.93 -9.86
C ARG A 98 7.18 23.70 -10.07
N TRP A 99 7.75 23.19 -8.99
CA TRP A 99 8.37 21.87 -8.97
C TRP A 99 7.31 20.83 -8.63
N VAL A 100 7.12 19.84 -9.48
CA VAL A 100 6.12 18.78 -9.29
C VAL A 100 6.82 17.53 -8.77
N ASP A 101 6.21 16.89 -7.78
CA ASP A 101 6.78 15.73 -7.08
C ASP A 101 7.01 14.55 -8.03
N ASN A 102 6.03 14.20 -8.85
CA ASN A 102 6.07 13.08 -9.79
C ASN A 102 6.53 11.75 -9.15
N VAL A 103 6.02 11.46 -7.97
CA VAL A 103 6.29 10.20 -7.27
C VAL A 103 5.47 9.08 -7.89
N LEU A 104 6.08 7.93 -8.13
CA LEU A 104 5.39 6.71 -8.57
C LEU A 104 4.46 6.21 -7.47
N LYS A 105 3.17 6.21 -7.75
CA LYS A 105 2.08 5.76 -6.88
C LYS A 105 0.93 5.23 -7.74
N PRO A 106 0.04 4.36 -7.22
CA PRO A 106 0.13 3.70 -5.91
C PRO A 106 1.33 2.75 -5.84
N ASP A 107 1.67 2.25 -4.66
CA ASP A 107 2.75 1.27 -4.50
C ASP A 107 2.30 -0.13 -4.93
N LEU A 108 1.05 -0.47 -4.62
CA LEU A 108 0.38 -1.72 -5.00
C LEU A 108 -1.13 -1.51 -4.91
N VAL A 109 -1.89 -2.50 -5.36
CA VAL A 109 -3.35 -2.58 -5.16
C VAL A 109 -3.72 -3.76 -4.27
N ALA A 110 -4.88 -3.66 -3.61
CA ALA A 110 -5.46 -4.75 -2.83
C ALA A 110 -6.99 -4.78 -3.04
N PRO A 111 -7.69 -5.87 -2.69
CA PRO A 111 -9.13 -5.96 -2.78
C PRO A 111 -9.79 -4.77 -2.08
N GLY A 112 -10.57 -4.00 -2.83
CA GLY A 112 -11.22 -2.77 -2.34
C GLY A 112 -12.55 -2.49 -3.01
N ASN A 113 -13.14 -3.50 -3.69
CA ASN A 113 -14.45 -3.39 -4.32
C ASN A 113 -15.39 -4.40 -3.69
N ARG A 114 -16.52 -3.88 -3.15
CA ARG A 114 -17.59 -4.67 -2.54
C ARG A 114 -17.09 -5.64 -1.45
N VAL A 115 -16.23 -5.14 -0.56
CA VAL A 115 -15.65 -5.89 0.55
C VAL A 115 -16.59 -5.82 1.75
N LEU A 116 -16.80 -6.97 2.43
CA LEU A 116 -17.61 -7.01 3.64
C LEU A 116 -16.84 -6.42 4.83
N GLY A 117 -17.46 -5.48 5.51
CA GLY A 117 -16.95 -4.82 6.70
C GLY A 117 -17.98 -4.78 7.81
N ALA A 118 -17.52 -4.74 9.06
CA ALA A 118 -18.41 -4.67 10.23
C ALA A 118 -19.18 -3.34 10.25
N VAL A 119 -20.46 -3.43 10.60
CA VAL A 119 -21.31 -2.27 10.86
C VAL A 119 -21.13 -1.82 12.31
N ALA A 120 -20.86 -0.53 12.53
CA ALA A 120 -20.86 0.01 13.89
C ALA A 120 -22.26 -0.09 14.50
N ASN A 121 -22.37 -0.75 15.65
CA ASN A 121 -23.64 -1.00 16.31
C ASN A 121 -24.23 0.28 16.94
N LYS A 122 -25.56 0.41 16.85
CA LYS A 122 -26.33 1.54 17.43
C LYS A 122 -26.06 1.77 18.91
N LYS A 123 -25.77 0.72 19.68
CA LYS A 123 -25.53 0.82 21.13
C LYS A 123 -24.22 1.52 21.49
N ASN A 124 -23.26 1.57 20.57
CA ASN A 124 -21.92 2.13 20.82
C ASN A 124 -21.71 3.49 20.17
N MET A 125 -22.72 4.04 19.50
CA MET A 125 -22.61 5.37 18.88
C MET A 125 -23.34 6.40 19.74
N ALA A 126 -22.64 7.48 20.07
CA ALA A 126 -23.23 8.67 20.71
C ALA A 126 -24.26 9.40 19.81
N ALA A 127 -24.46 8.92 18.58
CA ALA A 127 -25.42 9.46 17.64
C ALA A 127 -26.82 8.88 17.86
N PRO A 128 -27.88 9.73 17.91
CA PRO A 128 -29.25 9.29 18.19
C PRO A 128 -29.82 8.26 17.20
N ASN A 129 -29.24 8.14 16.00
CA ASN A 129 -29.82 7.39 14.87
C ASN A 129 -28.96 6.18 14.43
N GLY A 130 -27.97 5.75 15.20
CA GLY A 130 -27.18 4.56 14.85
C GLY A 130 -26.15 4.79 13.74
N ASN A 131 -25.86 3.75 12.93
CA ASN A 131 -24.93 3.84 11.83
C ASN A 131 -25.50 4.71 10.69
N VAL A 132 -24.89 5.87 10.47
CA VAL A 132 -25.33 6.83 9.45
C VAL A 132 -25.26 6.26 8.04
N LEU A 133 -24.18 5.51 7.71
CA LEU A 133 -24.02 4.92 6.38
C LEU A 133 -25.11 3.86 6.10
N ALA A 134 -25.34 2.95 7.03
CA ALA A 134 -26.36 1.92 6.88
C ALA A 134 -27.78 2.52 6.83
N THR A 135 -28.00 3.67 7.48
CA THR A 135 -29.29 4.38 7.45
C THR A 135 -29.50 5.12 6.12
N LEU A 136 -28.46 5.79 5.62
CA LEU A 136 -28.54 6.56 4.36
C LEU A 136 -28.49 5.66 3.11
N TYR A 137 -27.81 4.52 3.23
CA TYR A 137 -27.55 3.59 2.12
C TYR A 137 -27.90 2.15 2.53
N PRO A 138 -29.19 1.79 2.65
CA PRO A 138 -29.61 0.43 3.04
C PRO A 138 -29.07 -0.66 2.10
N SER A 139 -28.86 -0.32 0.82
CA SER A 139 -28.27 -1.22 -0.18
C SER A 139 -26.90 -1.78 0.18
N LEU A 140 -26.15 -1.12 1.09
CA LEU A 140 -24.89 -1.66 1.60
C LEU A 140 -25.12 -2.92 2.45
N MET A 141 -26.22 -2.96 3.21
CA MET A 141 -26.63 -4.12 4.01
C MET A 141 -27.18 -5.23 3.11
N GLU A 142 -28.01 -4.87 2.14
CA GLU A 142 -28.57 -5.79 1.15
C GLU A 142 -27.45 -6.44 0.30
N GLY A 143 -26.44 -5.67 -0.09
CA GLY A 143 -25.26 -6.16 -0.80
C GLY A 143 -24.49 -7.18 0.03
N ALA A 144 -24.34 -6.96 1.34
CA ALA A 144 -23.70 -7.90 2.22
C ALA A 144 -24.51 -9.21 2.37
N GLN A 145 -25.82 -9.12 2.47
CA GLN A 145 -26.72 -10.31 2.48
C GLN A 145 -26.62 -11.11 1.19
N ALA A 146 -26.57 -10.44 0.05
CA ALA A 146 -26.40 -11.09 -1.25
C ALA A 146 -25.07 -11.86 -1.37
N GLN A 147 -24.07 -11.49 -0.58
CA GLN A 147 -22.79 -12.19 -0.46
C GLN A 147 -22.77 -13.27 0.63
N GLY A 148 -23.93 -13.59 1.23
CA GLY A 148 -24.09 -14.65 2.24
C GLY A 148 -23.84 -14.19 3.67
N ALA A 149 -23.73 -12.89 3.95
CA ALA A 149 -23.62 -12.39 5.31
C ALA A 149 -24.93 -12.62 6.08
N ALA A 150 -24.89 -13.37 7.17
CA ALA A 150 -25.99 -13.49 8.08
C ALA A 150 -26.04 -12.22 8.95
N GLN A 151 -27.02 -11.35 8.75
CA GLN A 151 -27.20 -10.10 9.49
C GLN A 151 -27.70 -10.36 10.92
N VAL A 152 -26.83 -10.93 11.75
CA VAL A 152 -27.13 -11.20 13.15
C VAL A 152 -27.03 -9.90 13.95
N VAL A 153 -27.97 -9.68 14.86
CA VAL A 153 -27.99 -8.46 15.69
C VAL A 153 -26.66 -8.31 16.46
N ASN A 154 -26.03 -7.15 16.31
CA ASN A 154 -24.72 -6.76 16.80
C ASN A 154 -23.51 -7.36 16.05
N GLU A 155 -23.72 -8.11 14.98
CA GLU A 155 -22.70 -8.69 14.11
C GLU A 155 -22.98 -8.40 12.64
N GLU A 156 -23.71 -7.30 12.39
CA GLU A 156 -24.10 -6.92 11.05
C GLU A 156 -22.88 -6.54 10.20
N LEU A 157 -22.94 -6.92 8.93
CA LEU A 157 -21.95 -6.59 7.93
C LEU A 157 -22.54 -5.68 6.87
N MET A 158 -21.74 -4.81 6.30
CA MET A 158 -22.10 -4.01 5.13
C MET A 158 -21.04 -4.14 4.03
N GLU A 159 -21.48 -4.00 2.79
CA GLU A 159 -20.61 -3.99 1.62
C GLU A 159 -20.01 -2.59 1.41
N LEU A 160 -18.69 -2.52 1.36
CA LEU A 160 -17.96 -1.26 1.18
C LEU A 160 -17.00 -1.33 -0.02
N SER A 161 -16.88 -0.22 -0.73
CA SER A 161 -15.92 -0.06 -1.82
C SER A 161 -15.08 1.20 -1.62
N GLY A 162 -13.79 1.10 -1.94
CA GLY A 162 -12.85 2.23 -1.84
C GLY A 162 -11.42 1.77 -1.61
N THR A 163 -10.48 2.62 -1.95
CA THR A 163 -9.07 2.45 -1.55
C THR A 163 -8.91 2.49 -0.02
N SER A 164 -9.88 3.12 0.68
CA SER A 164 -10.00 3.11 2.14
C SER A 164 -10.30 1.71 2.72
N VAL A 165 -10.84 0.80 1.91
CA VAL A 165 -11.09 -0.60 2.27
C VAL A 165 -9.91 -1.50 1.86
N ALA A 166 -9.21 -1.16 0.79
CA ALA A 166 -8.00 -1.85 0.36
C ALA A 166 -6.80 -1.62 1.31
N ALA A 167 -6.66 -0.41 1.84
CA ALA A 167 -5.54 -0.07 2.72
C ALA A 167 -5.47 -0.92 4.02
N PRO A 168 -6.58 -1.21 4.73
CA PRO A 168 -6.57 -2.14 5.87
C PRO A 168 -6.06 -3.54 5.55
N ALA A 169 -6.35 -4.07 4.36
CA ALA A 169 -5.85 -5.38 3.94
C ALA A 169 -4.31 -5.40 3.85
N VAL A 170 -3.72 -4.33 3.32
CA VAL A 170 -2.26 -4.17 3.26
C VAL A 170 -1.67 -3.92 4.66
N ALA A 171 -2.37 -3.19 5.54
CA ALA A 171 -1.94 -3.01 6.92
C ALA A 171 -1.94 -4.35 7.69
N GLY A 172 -2.95 -5.19 7.48
CA GLY A 172 -2.99 -6.56 8.01
C GLY A 172 -1.84 -7.42 7.48
N ALA A 173 -1.56 -7.36 6.18
CA ALA A 173 -0.42 -8.05 5.58
C ALA A 173 0.92 -7.58 6.20
N ALA A 174 1.11 -6.28 6.40
CA ALA A 174 2.31 -5.75 7.06
C ALA A 174 2.45 -6.28 8.51
N ALA A 175 1.35 -6.39 9.26
CA ALA A 175 1.36 -6.98 10.60
C ALA A 175 1.80 -8.45 10.57
N VAL A 176 1.29 -9.23 9.63
CA VAL A 176 1.69 -10.64 9.44
C VAL A 176 3.16 -10.76 9.04
N LEU A 177 3.68 -9.85 8.20
CA LEU A 177 5.10 -9.81 7.85
C LEU A 177 5.98 -9.53 9.08
N LEU A 178 5.62 -8.55 9.89
CA LEU A 178 6.35 -8.21 11.12
C LEU A 178 6.28 -9.31 12.17
N GLN A 179 5.18 -10.06 12.21
CA GLN A 179 5.08 -11.27 13.04
C GLN A 179 6.02 -12.37 12.51
N ALA A 180 6.08 -12.56 11.20
CA ALA A 180 6.94 -13.57 10.57
C ALA A 180 8.44 -13.22 10.66
N ASN A 181 8.77 -11.93 10.63
CA ASN A 181 10.13 -11.41 10.75
C ASN A 181 10.11 -10.03 11.44
N PRO A 182 10.32 -9.97 12.78
CA PRO A 182 10.28 -8.72 13.54
C PRO A 182 11.49 -7.80 13.28
N GLY A 183 12.49 -8.25 12.55
CA GLY A 183 13.68 -7.47 12.18
C GLY A 183 13.51 -6.59 10.95
N LEU A 184 12.34 -6.60 10.30
CA LEU A 184 12.11 -5.79 9.10
C LEU A 184 11.95 -4.30 9.43
N THR A 185 12.54 -3.45 8.60
CA THR A 185 12.28 -1.99 8.62
C THR A 185 11.03 -1.65 7.79
N PRO A 186 10.34 -0.53 8.04
CA PRO A 186 9.20 -0.12 7.24
C PRO A 186 9.47 -0.03 5.72
N PRO A 187 10.60 0.54 5.25
CA PRO A 187 10.93 0.51 3.82
C PRO A 187 11.15 -0.89 3.27
N LEU A 188 11.69 -1.81 4.07
CA LEU A 188 11.89 -3.20 3.66
C LEU A 188 10.54 -3.94 3.55
N VAL A 189 9.62 -3.72 4.50
CA VAL A 189 8.23 -4.23 4.39
C VAL A 189 7.57 -3.73 3.11
N LYS A 190 7.72 -2.44 2.79
CA LYS A 190 7.22 -1.86 1.54
C LYS A 190 7.81 -2.56 0.31
N ALA A 191 9.12 -2.73 0.27
CA ALA A 191 9.82 -3.38 -0.84
C ALA A 191 9.39 -4.85 -1.01
N ILE A 192 9.22 -5.60 0.08
CA ILE A 192 8.73 -6.99 0.06
C ILE A 192 7.33 -7.06 -0.55
N LEU A 193 6.41 -6.20 -0.08
CA LEU A 193 5.03 -6.18 -0.58
C LEU A 193 4.95 -5.85 -2.07
N GLN A 194 5.79 -4.92 -2.54
CA GLN A 194 5.87 -4.58 -3.96
C GLN A 194 6.47 -5.71 -4.79
N TYR A 195 7.61 -6.26 -4.35
CA TYR A 195 8.33 -7.29 -5.09
C TYR A 195 7.52 -8.57 -5.28
N THR A 196 6.74 -8.96 -4.28
CA THR A 196 5.93 -10.17 -4.29
C THR A 196 4.53 -9.97 -4.85
N ALA A 197 4.12 -8.74 -5.16
CA ALA A 197 2.81 -8.44 -5.74
C ALA A 197 2.61 -9.18 -7.06
N GLN A 198 1.37 -9.53 -7.37
CA GLN A 198 0.98 -10.12 -8.64
C GLN A 198 0.63 -9.01 -9.64
N PRO A 199 1.34 -8.88 -10.78
CA PRO A 199 0.91 -7.99 -11.84
C PRO A 199 -0.48 -8.38 -12.35
N LEU A 200 -1.37 -7.39 -12.46
CA LEU A 200 -2.69 -7.57 -13.04
C LEU A 200 -2.62 -7.36 -14.56
N PRO A 201 -3.31 -8.19 -15.36
CA PRO A 201 -3.40 -7.96 -16.80
C PRO A 201 -4.09 -6.61 -17.08
N ASP A 202 -3.78 -6.00 -18.21
CA ASP A 202 -4.40 -4.78 -18.73
C ASP A 202 -4.31 -3.53 -17.81
N ALA A 203 -3.50 -3.57 -16.75
CA ALA A 203 -3.25 -2.45 -15.89
C ALA A 203 -1.82 -1.94 -16.04
N ASN A 204 -1.65 -0.64 -16.20
CA ASN A 204 -0.33 -0.04 -16.25
C ASN A 204 0.23 0.28 -14.83
N LEU A 205 1.52 0.60 -14.76
CA LEU A 205 2.23 0.87 -13.52
C LEU A 205 1.59 1.99 -12.67
N LEU A 206 1.00 3.01 -13.29
CA LEU A 206 0.37 4.13 -12.59
C LEU A 206 -1.02 3.80 -12.06
N GLN A 207 -1.62 2.71 -12.52
CA GLN A 207 -2.90 2.19 -12.05
C GLN A 207 -2.70 1.19 -10.90
N GLN A 208 -1.80 0.21 -11.06
CA GLN A 208 -1.65 -0.91 -10.14
C GLN A 208 -0.42 -0.84 -9.22
N GLY A 209 0.52 0.08 -9.48
CA GLY A 209 1.83 0.01 -8.83
C GLY A 209 2.57 -1.27 -9.22
N ALA A 210 3.10 -1.99 -8.26
CA ALA A 210 3.74 -3.27 -8.48
C ALA A 210 2.77 -4.42 -8.78
N GLY A 211 1.48 -4.24 -8.54
CA GLY A 211 0.46 -5.28 -8.75
C GLY A 211 -0.43 -5.50 -7.53
N GLN A 212 -1.17 -6.58 -7.52
CA GLN A 212 -2.08 -6.95 -6.44
C GLN A 212 -1.33 -7.61 -5.28
N LEU A 213 -1.75 -7.29 -4.06
CA LEU A 213 -1.24 -7.85 -2.81
C LEU A 213 -1.17 -9.38 -2.83
N ASN A 214 0.00 -9.92 -2.49
CA ASN A 214 0.28 -11.34 -2.35
C ASN A 214 0.92 -11.63 -0.98
N VAL A 215 0.09 -11.92 0.01
CA VAL A 215 0.54 -12.13 1.40
C VAL A 215 1.39 -13.40 1.52
N GLU A 216 1.04 -14.47 0.80
CA GLU A 216 1.79 -15.73 0.81
C GLU A 216 3.24 -15.52 0.37
N GLY A 217 3.43 -14.91 -0.80
CA GLY A 217 4.77 -14.62 -1.31
C GLY A 217 5.54 -13.67 -0.41
N ALA A 218 4.88 -12.65 0.14
CA ALA A 218 5.48 -11.68 1.03
C ALA A 218 5.99 -12.34 2.34
N VAL A 219 5.21 -13.20 2.96
CA VAL A 219 5.61 -13.94 4.17
C VAL A 219 6.76 -14.89 3.87
N ARG A 220 6.71 -15.58 2.74
CA ARG A 220 7.76 -16.53 2.32
C ARG A 220 9.10 -15.80 2.09
N LEU A 221 9.08 -14.64 1.43
CA LEU A 221 10.26 -13.81 1.26
C LEU A 221 10.75 -13.24 2.60
N ALA A 222 9.85 -12.73 3.44
CA ALA A 222 10.22 -12.20 4.76
C ALA A 222 10.94 -13.22 5.65
N LYS A 223 10.50 -14.49 5.60
CA LYS A 223 11.10 -15.59 6.36
C LYS A 223 12.50 -16.01 5.87
N SER A 224 12.87 -15.69 4.63
CA SER A 224 14.23 -15.97 4.12
C SER A 224 15.25 -14.92 4.56
N LEU A 225 14.79 -13.79 5.11
CA LEU A 225 15.67 -12.71 5.55
C LEU A 225 16.06 -12.85 7.03
N ARG A 226 17.21 -12.29 7.39
CA ARG A 226 17.69 -12.24 8.78
C ARG A 226 16.74 -11.39 9.65
N THR A 227 16.64 -11.73 10.93
CA THR A 227 15.66 -11.14 11.86
C THR A 227 16.21 -10.00 12.72
N ASP A 228 17.43 -9.56 12.46
CA ASP A 228 18.13 -8.50 13.22
C ASP A 228 18.36 -7.22 12.40
N ILE A 229 17.82 -7.09 11.19
CA ILE A 229 18.11 -5.99 10.25
C ILE A 229 17.88 -4.62 10.90
N ALA A 230 16.71 -4.39 11.50
CA ALA A 230 16.38 -3.11 12.15
C ALA A 230 17.34 -2.81 13.31
N GLY A 231 17.67 -3.82 14.14
CA GLY A 231 18.60 -3.68 15.24
C GLY A 231 20.03 -3.41 14.78
N ALA A 232 20.52 -4.15 13.79
CA ALA A 232 21.85 -3.98 13.21
C ALA A 232 21.99 -2.61 12.53
N LEU A 233 20.93 -2.13 11.85
CA LEU A 233 20.90 -0.80 11.27
C LEU A 233 20.95 0.29 12.36
N ALA A 234 20.15 0.18 13.40
CA ALA A 234 20.13 1.13 14.52
C ALA A 234 21.49 1.16 15.27
N ALA A 235 22.15 0.02 15.37
CA ALA A 235 23.49 -0.10 15.95
C ALA A 235 24.63 0.36 15.02
N GLY A 236 24.33 0.68 13.74
CA GLY A 236 25.32 1.07 12.74
C GLY A 236 26.28 -0.05 12.33
N THR A 237 25.90 -1.30 12.59
CA THR A 237 26.72 -2.48 12.25
C THR A 237 26.42 -3.04 10.87
N LEU A 238 25.25 -2.72 10.30
CA LEU A 238 24.83 -3.13 8.96
C LEU A 238 25.31 -2.11 7.91
N LYS A 239 25.95 -2.59 6.86
CA LYS A 239 26.54 -1.77 5.80
C LYS A 239 26.02 -2.18 4.42
N PRO A 240 26.04 -1.28 3.43
CA PRO A 240 25.71 -1.63 2.05
C PRO A 240 26.54 -2.82 1.55
N GLY A 241 25.86 -3.79 0.96
CA GLY A 241 26.47 -5.03 0.48
C GLY A 241 26.50 -6.16 1.49
N ASP A 242 26.15 -5.91 2.77
CA ASP A 242 26.01 -6.99 3.77
C ASP A 242 24.81 -7.90 3.39
N ASP A 243 24.97 -9.19 3.63
CA ASP A 243 23.93 -10.17 3.32
C ASP A 243 22.66 -9.95 4.16
N LEU A 244 21.53 -9.88 3.49
CA LEU A 244 20.21 -9.79 4.10
C LEU A 244 19.55 -11.15 4.32
N LEU A 245 20.06 -12.22 3.71
CA LEU A 245 19.52 -13.56 3.91
C LEU A 245 19.87 -14.08 5.30
N ALA A 246 18.97 -14.85 5.88
CA ALA A 246 19.27 -15.62 7.08
C ALA A 246 20.26 -16.74 6.77
N ALA A 247 21.07 -17.13 7.72
CA ALA A 247 22.09 -18.16 7.54
C ALA A 247 21.50 -19.46 6.98
N GLY A 248 22.05 -19.94 5.86
CA GLY A 248 21.58 -21.13 5.18
C GLY A 248 20.30 -20.97 4.38
N GLN A 249 19.74 -19.76 4.28
CA GLN A 249 18.57 -19.48 3.45
C GLN A 249 18.98 -19.03 2.04
N SER A 250 18.06 -19.19 1.11
CA SER A 250 18.12 -18.63 -0.24
C SER A 250 16.84 -17.90 -0.57
N LEU A 251 16.86 -17.03 -1.57
CA LEU A 251 15.65 -16.40 -2.04
C LEU A 251 14.66 -17.46 -2.55
N PRO A 252 13.37 -17.33 -2.17
CA PRO A 252 12.35 -18.25 -2.69
C PRO A 252 12.14 -18.02 -4.19
N VAL A 253 11.60 -19.06 -4.85
CA VAL A 253 11.13 -18.92 -6.24
C VAL A 253 10.11 -17.79 -6.30
N ALA A 254 10.29 -16.86 -7.26
CA ALA A 254 9.50 -15.65 -7.38
C ALA A 254 8.13 -15.89 -8.05
N SER A 255 7.39 -16.88 -7.53
CA SER A 255 6.03 -17.22 -7.94
C SER A 255 5.23 -17.73 -6.74
N SER A 256 3.92 -17.66 -6.81
CA SER A 256 3.00 -18.19 -5.80
C SER A 256 1.93 -19.04 -6.46
N THR A 257 1.45 -20.06 -5.73
CA THR A 257 0.31 -20.87 -6.16
C THR A 257 -0.80 -20.75 -5.13
N LEU A 258 -1.91 -20.14 -5.53
CA LEU A 258 -3.10 -19.94 -4.68
C LEU A 258 -4.32 -20.57 -5.39
N ASN A 259 -5.08 -21.40 -4.69
CA ASN A 259 -6.24 -22.11 -5.24
C ASN A 259 -5.92 -22.85 -6.56
N GLY A 260 -4.74 -23.47 -6.66
CA GLY A 260 -4.30 -24.17 -7.86
C GLY A 260 -3.86 -23.29 -9.02
N GLN A 261 -3.86 -21.97 -8.87
CA GLN A 261 -3.40 -21.02 -9.88
C GLN A 261 -2.01 -20.50 -9.52
N THR A 262 -1.06 -20.69 -10.44
CA THR A 262 0.31 -20.18 -10.30
C THR A 262 0.45 -18.87 -11.05
N PHE A 263 1.10 -17.92 -10.42
CA PHE A 263 1.43 -16.61 -11.00
C PHE A 263 2.82 -16.15 -10.55
N ASP A 264 3.47 -15.39 -11.42
CA ASP A 264 4.77 -14.80 -11.13
C ASP A 264 4.64 -13.54 -10.27
N TRP A 265 5.66 -13.29 -9.44
CA TRP A 265 5.79 -12.05 -8.71
C TRP A 265 6.26 -10.93 -9.64
N SER A 266 5.88 -9.73 -9.31
CA SER A 266 6.26 -8.50 -10.03
C SER A 266 7.79 -8.29 -10.08
N ARG A 267 8.51 -8.64 -9.02
CA ARG A 267 9.96 -8.51 -8.86
C ARG A 267 10.50 -7.09 -8.98
N ILE A 268 9.64 -6.10 -8.74
CA ILE A 268 9.99 -4.68 -8.76
C ILE A 268 9.75 -4.04 -7.40
N ALA A 269 10.47 -2.96 -7.11
CA ALA A 269 10.19 -2.04 -6.03
C ALA A 269 10.43 -0.61 -6.49
N PHE A 270 9.78 0.36 -5.84
CA PHE A 270 9.97 1.77 -6.14
C PHE A 270 10.99 2.36 -5.19
N ALA A 271 12.18 2.68 -5.71
CA ALA A 271 13.22 3.37 -4.97
C ALA A 271 13.23 4.86 -5.33
N GLY A 272 13.48 5.71 -4.35
CA GLY A 272 13.59 7.15 -4.56
C GLY A 272 12.31 7.79 -5.14
N GLY A 273 11.15 7.18 -4.93
CA GLY A 273 9.85 7.68 -5.40
C GLY A 273 9.67 7.74 -6.92
N SER A 274 10.71 7.55 -7.72
CA SER A 274 10.65 7.68 -9.19
C SER A 274 11.46 6.63 -9.93
N HIS A 275 12.20 5.78 -9.24
CA HIS A 275 13.01 4.73 -9.85
C HIS A 275 12.39 3.36 -9.64
N LEU A 276 12.20 2.64 -10.74
CA LEU A 276 11.87 1.24 -10.71
C LEU A 276 13.17 0.45 -10.56
N VAL A 277 13.27 -0.32 -9.50
CA VAL A 277 14.40 -1.23 -9.23
C VAL A 277 13.90 -2.67 -9.25
N SER A 278 14.76 -3.59 -9.65
CA SER A 278 14.43 -5.00 -9.77
C SER A 278 15.63 -5.88 -9.51
N GLY A 279 15.39 -7.18 -9.36
CA GLY A 279 16.45 -8.16 -9.23
C GLY A 279 16.68 -8.65 -7.80
N ASN A 280 17.46 -9.72 -7.69
CA ASN A 280 17.67 -10.44 -6.43
C ASN A 280 18.48 -9.62 -5.42
N ALA A 281 19.38 -8.73 -5.89
CA ALA A 281 20.17 -7.85 -5.04
C ALA A 281 19.32 -6.96 -4.11
N LEU A 282 18.04 -6.75 -4.44
CA LEU A 282 17.11 -6.09 -3.52
C LEU A 282 16.98 -6.80 -2.16
N PHE A 283 17.17 -8.12 -2.13
CA PHE A 283 16.95 -8.91 -0.89
C PHE A 283 18.14 -9.80 -0.54
N THR A 284 19.21 -9.83 -1.34
CA THR A 284 20.45 -10.46 -0.95
C THR A 284 21.40 -9.47 -0.28
N ASP A 285 21.39 -8.21 -0.71
CA ASP A 285 22.34 -7.21 -0.26
C ASP A 285 21.65 -6.02 0.41
N PHE A 286 22.12 -5.64 1.61
CA PHE A 286 21.61 -4.45 2.27
C PHE A 286 21.90 -3.19 1.42
N GLN A 287 20.89 -2.32 1.34
CA GLN A 287 20.96 -1.04 0.65
C GLN A 287 20.36 0.06 1.53
N TRP A 288 20.92 1.28 1.47
CA TRP A 288 20.43 2.41 2.26
C TRP A 288 18.96 2.79 2.02
N ILE A 289 18.35 2.30 0.96
CA ILE A 289 16.90 2.50 0.73
C ILE A 289 16.02 1.84 1.80
N TYR A 290 16.58 0.95 2.61
CA TYR A 290 15.89 0.26 3.72
C TYR A 290 16.05 0.97 5.07
N ASP A 291 16.80 2.08 5.12
CA ASP A 291 16.90 2.92 6.31
C ASP A 291 15.64 3.79 6.47
N PRO A 292 14.84 3.60 7.54
CA PRO A 292 13.64 4.41 7.77
C PRO A 292 13.96 5.87 8.11
N GLY A 293 15.19 6.17 8.55
CA GLY A 293 15.68 7.53 8.79
C GLY A 293 15.93 8.32 7.50
N LEU A 294 15.84 7.67 6.32
CA LEU A 294 16.09 8.30 5.03
C LEU A 294 14.86 8.19 4.13
N THR A 295 14.45 9.32 3.56
CA THR A 295 13.49 9.34 2.45
C THR A 295 14.22 9.58 1.14
N TRP A 296 14.18 8.60 0.27
CA TRP A 296 14.78 8.67 -1.06
C TRP A 296 13.78 9.23 -2.07
N VAL A 297 14.16 10.31 -2.73
CA VAL A 297 13.35 10.92 -3.79
C VAL A 297 14.23 11.31 -4.96
N ARG A 298 13.97 10.73 -6.12
CA ARG A 298 14.79 10.93 -7.34
C ARG A 298 16.26 10.56 -7.05
N ARG A 299 17.16 11.55 -7.09
CA ARG A 299 18.60 11.37 -6.83
C ARG A 299 19.02 11.94 -5.47
N ILE A 300 18.07 12.26 -4.61
CA ILE A 300 18.30 12.92 -3.32
C ILE A 300 17.83 12.00 -2.21
N ALA A 301 18.65 11.85 -1.18
CA ALA A 301 18.26 11.27 0.09
C ALA A 301 18.01 12.43 1.08
N LEU A 302 16.82 12.45 1.67
CA LEU A 302 16.46 13.39 2.72
C LEU A 302 16.54 12.66 4.06
N ARG A 303 17.23 13.25 5.03
CA ARG A 303 17.19 12.74 6.39
C ARG A 303 15.85 13.13 7.02
N ASN A 304 15.18 12.16 7.60
CA ASN A 304 13.91 12.37 8.31
C ASN A 304 14.24 12.88 9.71
N THR A 305 13.99 14.17 9.94
CA THR A 305 14.20 14.84 11.24
C THR A 305 12.87 15.26 11.83
#